data_4ec53657d754b34e1ef8915f7ce4ee44
#
_entry.id   4ec53657d754b34e1ef8915f7ce4ee44
#
_cell.length_a   1.000
_cell.length_b   1.000
_cell.length_c   1.000
_cell.angle_alpha   90.00
_cell.angle_beta   90.00
_cell.angle_gamma   90.00
#
_symmetry.space_group_name_H-M   'P 1'
#
loop_
_entity.id
_entity.type
_entity.pdbx_description
1 polymer ?
#
loop_
_entity_poly.entity_id
_entity_poly.type
_entity_poly.pdbx_seq_one_letter_code
_entity_poly.pdbx_strand_id
1 'polypeptide(L)'
;MPIYEVGKDLDEKTRDMSRARQSLIEEMQAIMFYDERLDATKDQALKDVIKHNRDDEKEHFSLLLEYLRRNDPELDRELKEILFSKKELKELGD
;
A
#
# COMPACT_ATOMS: atom_id res chain seq x y z
N MET A 1 0.27 11.63 17.27
CA MET A 1 -0.82 11.81 16.31
C MET A 1 -0.47 12.93 15.33
N PRO A 2 -0.43 12.67 14.05
CA PRO A 2 -0.15 13.75 13.11
C PRO A 2 -1.26 14.80 13.10
N ILE A 3 -0.88 16.05 12.83
CA ILE A 3 -1.82 17.16 12.69
C ILE A 3 -2.10 17.32 11.20
N TYR A 4 -3.37 17.27 10.83
CA TYR A 4 -3.79 17.40 9.44
C TYR A 4 -4.14 18.85 9.12
N GLU A 5 -3.67 19.33 8.00
CA GLU A 5 -4.03 20.66 7.51
C GLU A 5 -5.49 20.67 7.06
N VAL A 6 -6.10 21.85 7.10
CA VAL A 6 -7.47 22.03 6.60
C VAL A 6 -7.45 21.90 5.08
N GLY A 7 -8.35 21.08 4.52
CA GLY A 7 -8.36 20.76 3.09
C GLY A 7 -8.38 21.97 2.17
N LYS A 8 -9.06 23.06 2.55
CA LYS A 8 -9.15 24.30 1.74
C LYS A 8 -7.80 25.01 1.58
N ASP A 9 -6.83 24.71 2.44
CA ASP A 9 -5.50 25.32 2.41
C ASP A 9 -4.52 24.51 1.54
N LEU A 10 -4.99 23.40 0.94
CA LEU A 10 -4.19 22.51 0.11
C LEU A 10 -4.57 22.67 -1.35
N ASP A 11 -3.59 22.51 -2.25
CA ASP A 11 -3.89 22.48 -3.67
C ASP A 11 -4.47 21.11 -4.07
N GLU A 12 -5.01 21.02 -5.29
CA GLU A 12 -5.64 19.79 -5.76
C GLU A 12 -4.64 18.64 -5.87
N LYS A 13 -3.43 18.89 -6.29
CA LYS A 13 -2.40 17.86 -6.39
C LYS A 13 -2.10 17.26 -5.02
N THR A 14 -1.92 18.10 -4.01
CA THR A 14 -1.67 17.62 -2.65
C THR A 14 -2.85 16.83 -2.11
N ARG A 15 -4.08 17.28 -2.39
CA ARG A 15 -5.29 16.56 -1.99
C ARG A 15 -5.36 15.18 -2.63
N ASP A 16 -5.08 15.09 -3.94
CA ASP A 16 -5.11 13.80 -4.64
C ASP A 16 -4.02 12.87 -4.14
N MET A 17 -2.84 13.37 -3.86
CA MET A 17 -1.77 12.56 -3.29
C MET A 17 -2.15 12.04 -1.90
N SER A 18 -2.81 12.86 -1.09
CA SER A 18 -3.32 12.44 0.22
C SER A 18 -4.40 11.37 0.08
N ARG A 19 -5.32 11.52 -0.87
CA ARG A 19 -6.36 10.53 -1.14
C ARG A 19 -5.75 9.18 -1.54
N ALA A 20 -4.77 9.22 -2.44
CA ALA A 20 -4.09 8.01 -2.88
C ALA A 20 -3.32 7.34 -1.74
N ARG A 21 -2.61 8.12 -0.94
CA ARG A 21 -1.86 7.59 0.21
C ARG A 21 -2.78 7.00 1.27
N GLN A 22 -3.89 7.68 1.57
CA GLN A 22 -4.87 7.14 2.52
C GLN A 22 -5.48 5.84 2.02
N SER A 23 -5.82 5.77 0.73
CA SER A 23 -6.31 4.54 0.14
C SER A 23 -5.29 3.42 0.20
N LEU A 24 -4.01 3.73 -0.03
CA LEU A 24 -2.93 2.75 0.08
C LEU A 24 -2.83 2.19 1.50
N ILE A 25 -2.92 3.06 2.50
CA ILE A 25 -2.91 2.65 3.92
C ILE A 25 -4.08 1.70 4.20
N GLU A 26 -5.27 2.03 3.71
CA GLU A 26 -6.47 1.21 3.91
C GLU A 26 -6.35 -0.16 3.25
N GLU A 27 -5.76 -0.22 2.05
CA GLU A 27 -5.52 -1.52 1.40
C GLU A 27 -4.52 -2.36 2.19
N MET A 28 -3.47 -1.75 2.71
CA MET A 28 -2.49 -2.45 3.53
C MET A 28 -3.11 -2.98 4.82
N GLN A 29 -3.98 -2.19 5.46
CA GLN A 29 -4.71 -2.64 6.64
C GLN A 29 -5.63 -3.80 6.32
N ALA A 30 -6.31 -3.77 5.17
CA ALA A 30 -7.17 -4.86 4.74
C ALA A 30 -6.38 -6.16 4.57
N ILE A 31 -5.21 -6.09 3.92
CA ILE A 31 -4.34 -7.26 3.75
C ILE A 31 -3.96 -7.84 5.11
N MET A 32 -3.55 -6.99 6.04
CA MET A 32 -3.16 -7.41 7.38
C MET A 32 -4.29 -8.11 8.12
N PHE A 33 -5.49 -7.54 8.09
CA PHE A 33 -6.65 -8.13 8.75
C PHE A 33 -7.07 -9.45 8.12
N TYR A 34 -7.01 -9.57 6.80
CA TYR A 34 -7.31 -10.82 6.12
C TYR A 34 -6.29 -11.90 6.46
N ASP A 35 -5.01 -11.56 6.54
CA ASP A 35 -3.98 -12.52 6.95
C ASP A 35 -4.23 -13.05 8.36
N GLU A 36 -4.60 -12.16 9.29
CA GLU A 36 -4.91 -12.56 10.66
C GLU A 36 -6.13 -13.50 10.71
N ARG A 37 -7.18 -13.19 9.94
CA ARG A 37 -8.40 -14.01 9.87
C ARG A 37 -8.12 -15.35 9.23
N LEU A 38 -7.27 -15.40 8.20
CA LEU A 38 -6.84 -16.67 7.58
C LEU A 38 -6.15 -17.58 8.59
N ASP A 39 -5.30 -17.01 9.41
CA ASP A 39 -4.58 -17.77 10.43
C ASP A 39 -5.52 -18.26 11.53
N ALA A 40 -6.51 -17.46 11.88
CA ALA A 40 -7.41 -17.74 13.00
C ALA A 40 -8.52 -18.75 12.68
N THR A 41 -9.08 -18.72 11.47
CA THR A 41 -10.20 -19.59 11.14
C THR A 41 -9.76 -21.02 10.84
N LYS A 42 -10.61 -22.00 11.21
CA LYS A 42 -10.39 -23.41 10.89
C LYS A 42 -11.31 -23.89 9.77
N ASP A 43 -12.21 -23.03 9.30
CA ASP A 43 -13.16 -23.35 8.23
C ASP A 43 -12.47 -23.15 6.88
N GLN A 44 -12.28 -24.25 6.15
CA GLN A 44 -11.57 -24.20 4.86
C GLN A 44 -12.30 -23.35 3.81
N ALA A 45 -13.62 -23.43 3.76
CA ALA A 45 -14.39 -22.63 2.81
C ALA A 45 -14.22 -21.13 3.07
N LEU A 46 -14.21 -20.74 4.34
CA LEU A 46 -13.97 -19.35 4.72
C LEU A 46 -12.54 -18.92 4.39
N LYS A 47 -11.56 -19.80 4.63
CA LYS A 47 -10.17 -19.52 4.24
C LYS A 47 -10.06 -19.22 2.74
N ASP A 48 -10.72 -19.99 1.90
CA ASP A 48 -10.66 -19.82 0.46
C ASP A 48 -11.22 -18.45 0.04
N VAL A 49 -12.33 -18.02 0.62
CA VAL A 49 -12.94 -16.72 0.35
C VAL A 49 -12.03 -15.58 0.82
N ILE A 50 -11.53 -15.67 2.05
CA ILE A 50 -10.67 -14.63 2.62
C ILE A 50 -9.37 -14.51 1.82
N LYS A 51 -8.79 -15.63 1.41
CA LYS A 51 -7.57 -15.63 0.62
C LYS A 51 -7.78 -14.92 -0.72
N HIS A 52 -8.91 -15.18 -1.38
CA HIS A 52 -9.26 -14.52 -2.63
C HIS A 52 -9.35 -13.00 -2.42
N ASN A 53 -10.07 -12.57 -1.39
CA ASN A 53 -10.23 -11.15 -1.07
C ASN A 53 -8.89 -10.49 -0.73
N ARG A 54 -8.03 -11.19 0.03
CA ARG A 54 -6.69 -10.68 0.36
C ARG A 54 -5.85 -10.47 -0.90
N ASP A 55 -5.88 -11.43 -1.82
CA ASP A 55 -5.09 -11.34 -3.04
C ASP A 55 -5.58 -10.19 -3.93
N ASP A 56 -6.89 -9.95 -3.97
CA ASP A 56 -7.45 -8.78 -4.66
C ASP A 56 -6.95 -7.47 -4.04
N GLU A 57 -6.85 -7.40 -2.71
CA GLU A 57 -6.33 -6.21 -2.03
C GLU A 57 -4.87 -5.94 -2.37
N LYS A 58 -4.08 -6.98 -2.62
CA LYS A 58 -2.69 -6.82 -3.07
C LYS A 58 -2.62 -6.19 -4.45
N GLU A 59 -3.54 -6.51 -5.33
CA GLU A 59 -3.65 -5.86 -6.64
C GLU A 59 -4.02 -4.39 -6.47
N HIS A 60 -5.02 -4.08 -5.63
CA HIS A 60 -5.44 -2.70 -5.37
C HIS A 60 -4.30 -1.88 -4.78
N PHE A 61 -3.57 -2.44 -3.82
CA PHE A 61 -2.38 -1.83 -3.26
C PHE A 61 -1.35 -1.48 -4.34
N SER A 62 -1.11 -2.42 -5.24
CA SER A 62 -0.12 -2.26 -6.30
C SER A 62 -0.50 -1.16 -7.29
N LEU A 63 -1.79 -1.04 -7.62
CA LEU A 63 -2.29 0.03 -8.48
C LEU A 63 -2.09 1.41 -7.85
N LEU A 64 -2.39 1.54 -6.56
CA LEU A 64 -2.20 2.79 -5.85
C LEU A 64 -0.72 3.16 -5.73
N LEU A 65 0.13 2.17 -5.47
CA LEU A 65 1.57 2.40 -5.42
C LEU A 65 2.09 2.91 -6.77
N GLU A 66 1.63 2.34 -7.87
CA GLU A 66 2.02 2.77 -9.21
C GLU A 66 1.54 4.21 -9.50
N TYR A 67 0.31 4.54 -9.09
CA TYR A 67 -0.19 5.91 -9.22
C TYR A 67 0.71 6.88 -8.46
N LEU A 68 1.06 6.55 -7.21
CA LEU A 68 1.95 7.39 -6.40
C LEU A 68 3.32 7.53 -7.04
N ARG A 69 3.87 6.44 -7.54
CA ARG A 69 5.18 6.46 -8.22
C ARG A 69 5.18 7.42 -9.41
N ARG A 70 4.14 7.39 -10.22
CA ARG A 70 4.05 8.25 -11.41
C ARG A 70 3.88 9.73 -11.08
N ASN A 71 3.46 10.03 -9.86
CA ASN A 71 3.17 11.40 -9.43
C ASN A 71 4.13 11.91 -8.36
N ASP A 72 5.18 11.16 -8.05
CA ASP A 72 6.16 11.51 -7.03
C ASP A 72 7.55 11.10 -7.53
N PRO A 73 8.30 12.05 -8.12
CA PRO A 73 9.61 11.74 -8.71
C PRO A 73 10.63 11.17 -7.72
N GLU A 74 10.58 11.59 -6.48
CA GLU A 74 11.50 11.09 -5.45
C GLU A 74 11.17 9.66 -5.08
N LEU A 75 9.89 9.34 -4.93
CA LEU A 75 9.45 7.98 -4.70
C LEU A 75 9.81 7.08 -5.89
N ASP A 76 9.59 7.57 -7.12
CA ASP A 76 9.96 6.83 -8.33
C ASP A 76 11.43 6.44 -8.33
N ARG A 77 12.32 7.38 -7.99
CA ARG A 77 13.75 7.13 -7.94
C ARG A 77 14.08 6.06 -6.89
N GLU A 78 13.54 6.20 -5.69
CA GLU A 78 13.79 5.24 -4.61
C GLU A 78 13.29 3.84 -4.95
N LEU A 79 12.09 3.74 -5.53
CA LEU A 79 11.53 2.44 -5.90
C LEU A 79 12.37 1.77 -7.00
N LYS A 80 12.87 2.54 -7.96
CA LYS A 80 13.73 1.98 -9.03
C LYS A 80 15.06 1.48 -8.51
N GLU A 81 15.60 2.09 -7.47
CA GLU A 81 16.86 1.67 -6.88
C GLU A 81 16.71 0.43 -5.99
N ILE A 82 15.58 0.30 -5.31
CA ILE A 82 15.40 -0.72 -4.26
C ILE A 82 14.64 -1.94 -4.76
N LEU A 83 13.54 -1.74 -5.52
CA LEU A 83 12.67 -2.85 -5.91
C LEU A 83 13.33 -3.76 -6.95
N PHE A 84 12.97 -5.04 -6.87
CA PHE A 84 13.45 -6.09 -7.77
C PHE A 84 14.96 -6.28 -7.76
N SER A 85 15.64 -5.77 -6.76
CA SER A 85 17.08 -5.97 -6.59
C SER A 85 17.39 -7.41 -6.20
N LYS A 86 18.53 -7.90 -6.65
CA LYS A 86 19.05 -9.22 -6.25
C LYS A 86 20.01 -9.13 -5.07
N LYS A 87 20.28 -7.93 -4.59
CA LYS A 87 21.13 -7.72 -3.43
C LYS A 87 20.41 -8.10 -2.14
N GLU A 88 21.17 -8.41 -1.09
CA GLU A 88 20.57 -8.60 0.22
C GLU A 88 19.98 -7.28 0.73
N LEU A 89 18.91 -7.35 1.51
CA LEU A 89 18.24 -6.15 2.00
C LEU A 89 19.16 -5.21 2.75
N LYS A 90 20.11 -5.75 3.52
CA LYS A 90 21.05 -4.93 4.29
C LYS A 90 22.00 -4.10 3.41
N GLU A 91 22.10 -4.43 2.14
CA GLU A 91 22.94 -3.72 1.17
C GLU A 91 22.20 -2.62 0.43
N LEU A 92 20.89 -2.53 0.63
CA LEU A 92 20.02 -1.54 -0.04
C LEU A 92 19.83 -0.29 0.82
N GLY A 93 19.58 0.82 0.16
CA GLY A 93 19.45 2.09 0.82
C GLY A 93 20.81 2.74 1.10
N ASP A 94 20.78 3.72 1.96
CA ASP A 94 22.00 4.48 2.32
C ASP A 94 22.80 3.81 3.42
#